data_d70a9c915e47c4496f2ac4bf8068a35b
#
_entry.id   d70a9c915e47c4496f2ac4bf8068a35b
#
_cell.length_a   1.000
_cell.length_b   1.000
_cell.length_c   1.000
_cell.angle_alpha   90.00
_cell.angle_beta   90.00
_cell.angle_gamma   90.00
#
_symmetry.space_group_name_H-M   'P 1'
#
loop_
_entity.id
_entity.type
_entity.pdbx_description
1 polymer ?
#
loop_
_entity_poly.entity_id
_entity_poly.type
_entity_poly.pdbx_seq_one_letter_code
_entity_poly.pdbx_strand_id
1 'polypeptide(L)'
;MPFVRISLKGNRSEKERLSIGDCVHRALVKAIGIPEGDRFQVITEHNADLVYDPDYLNIHRTDWIIMIQITLASGRNVDLKKSLFKTVAEFLAAEHGVRPEDVFINLVETSMENWSFGNGICQYADAPPPHLSK
;
A
#
# COMPACT_ATOMS: atom_id res chain seq x y z
N MET A 1 -6.00 -5.95 7.70
CA MET A 1 -6.91 -4.85 7.56
C MET A 1 -6.45 -3.69 6.67
N PRO A 2 -5.37 -3.72 5.96
CA PRO A 2 -5.20 -2.71 4.92
C PRO A 2 -5.99 -3.07 3.68
N PHE A 3 -6.60 -2.05 3.08
CA PHE A 3 -7.10 -2.14 1.72
C PHE A 3 -6.17 -1.32 0.83
N VAL A 4 -5.51 -1.98 -0.12
CA VAL A 4 -4.45 -1.38 -0.91
C VAL A 4 -4.92 -1.19 -2.34
N ARG A 5 -4.77 0.04 -2.85
CA ARG A 5 -4.94 0.34 -4.27
C ARG A 5 -3.58 0.67 -4.86
N ILE A 6 -3.21 -0.04 -5.90
CA ILE A 6 -1.96 0.16 -6.61
C ILE A 6 -2.29 0.59 -8.04
N SER A 7 -1.85 1.78 -8.40
CA SER A 7 -2.07 2.34 -9.74
C SER A 7 -0.73 2.55 -10.43
N LEU A 8 -0.60 2.07 -11.65
CA LEU A 8 0.62 2.18 -12.44
C LEU A 8 0.27 2.28 -13.92
N LYS A 9 1.25 2.64 -14.76
CA LYS A 9 1.04 2.68 -16.21
C LYS A 9 1.14 1.29 -16.82
N GLY A 10 0.59 1.13 -18.02
CA GLY A 10 0.55 -0.14 -18.74
C GLY A 10 1.89 -0.55 -19.36
N ASN A 11 2.98 -0.44 -18.61
CA ASN A 11 4.34 -0.74 -19.05
C ASN A 11 4.96 -1.93 -18.30
N ARG A 12 4.14 -2.69 -17.57
CA ARG A 12 4.53 -3.91 -16.85
C ARG A 12 3.58 -5.04 -17.18
N SER A 13 4.07 -6.27 -17.13
CA SER A 13 3.24 -7.47 -17.32
C SER A 13 2.30 -7.70 -16.14
N GLU A 14 1.26 -8.51 -16.34
CA GLU A 14 0.38 -8.93 -15.26
C GLU A 14 1.16 -9.61 -14.12
N LYS A 15 2.11 -10.47 -14.47
CA LYS A 15 2.97 -11.15 -13.50
C LYS A 15 3.76 -10.16 -12.64
N GLU A 16 4.32 -9.13 -13.27
CA GLU A 16 5.04 -8.08 -12.54
C GLU A 16 4.12 -7.28 -11.63
N ARG A 17 2.92 -6.93 -12.11
CA ARG A 17 1.94 -6.20 -11.31
C ARG A 17 1.53 -6.98 -10.06
N LEU A 18 1.25 -8.27 -10.20
CA LEU A 18 0.93 -9.13 -9.07
C LEU A 18 2.10 -9.27 -8.10
N SER A 19 3.32 -9.37 -8.62
CA SER A 19 4.52 -9.43 -7.80
C SER A 19 4.79 -8.12 -7.06
N ILE A 20 4.49 -6.98 -7.67
CA ILE A 20 4.53 -5.67 -7.00
C ILE A 20 3.54 -5.64 -5.82
N GLY A 21 2.33 -6.14 -6.03
CA GLY A 21 1.35 -6.28 -4.95
C GLY A 21 1.85 -7.14 -3.80
N ASP A 22 2.54 -8.24 -4.12
CA ASP A 22 3.15 -9.10 -3.12
C ASP A 22 4.25 -8.37 -2.33
N CYS A 23 5.08 -7.59 -2.98
CA CYS A 23 6.07 -6.74 -2.32
C CYS A 23 5.44 -5.81 -1.28
N VAL A 24 4.36 -5.12 -1.67
CA VAL A 24 3.66 -4.19 -0.78
C VAL A 24 3.08 -4.93 0.42
N HIS A 25 2.49 -6.09 0.19
CA HIS A 25 1.93 -6.91 1.26
C HIS A 25 3.01 -7.35 2.26
N ARG A 26 4.13 -7.88 1.76
CA ARG A 26 5.24 -8.29 2.63
C ARG A 26 5.84 -7.13 3.41
N ALA A 27 5.88 -5.95 2.83
CA ALA A 27 6.32 -4.75 3.52
C ALA A 27 5.37 -4.37 4.66
N LEU A 28 4.06 -4.48 4.45
CA LEU A 28 3.06 -4.26 5.50
C LEU A 28 3.22 -5.26 6.65
N VAL A 29 3.44 -6.53 6.33
CA VAL A 29 3.69 -7.57 7.34
C VAL A 29 4.95 -7.23 8.14
N LYS A 30 6.04 -6.92 7.46
CA LYS A 30 7.34 -6.66 8.10
C LYS A 30 7.34 -5.38 8.93
N ALA A 31 6.85 -4.28 8.35
CA ALA A 31 7.00 -2.95 8.96
C ALA A 31 5.96 -2.65 10.03
N ILE A 32 4.72 -3.07 9.85
CA ILE A 32 3.63 -2.74 10.77
C ILE A 32 2.88 -3.95 11.32
N GLY A 33 3.36 -5.16 11.03
CA GLY A 33 2.92 -6.38 11.70
C GLY A 33 1.52 -6.85 11.38
N ILE A 34 1.01 -6.59 10.19
CA ILE A 34 -0.30 -7.17 9.80
C ILE A 34 -0.16 -8.69 9.64
N PRO A 35 -1.24 -9.46 9.84
CA PRO A 35 -1.21 -10.91 9.56
C PRO A 35 -0.98 -11.19 8.08
N GLU A 36 -0.26 -12.28 7.78
CA GLU A 36 0.02 -12.66 6.40
C GLU A 36 -1.24 -12.90 5.55
N GLY A 37 -2.30 -13.40 6.18
CA GLY A 37 -3.58 -13.65 5.50
C GLY A 37 -4.46 -12.42 5.32
N ASP A 38 -4.07 -11.29 5.87
CA ASP A 38 -4.83 -10.05 5.80
C ASP A 38 -4.41 -9.27 4.54
N ARG A 39 -4.92 -9.69 3.39
CA ARG A 39 -4.50 -9.14 2.10
C ARG A 39 -5.70 -8.84 1.22
N PHE A 40 -5.92 -7.55 0.97
CA PHE A 40 -6.96 -7.05 0.07
C PHE A 40 -6.35 -5.98 -0.83
N GLN A 41 -6.24 -6.25 -2.12
CA GLN A 41 -5.55 -5.38 -3.07
C GLN A 41 -6.34 -5.24 -4.36
N VAL A 42 -6.34 -4.04 -4.92
CA VAL A 42 -6.80 -3.76 -6.28
C VAL A 42 -5.62 -3.14 -7.01
N ILE A 43 -5.20 -3.78 -8.10
CA ILE A 43 -4.08 -3.32 -8.92
C ILE A 43 -4.63 -2.94 -10.29
N THR A 44 -4.46 -1.67 -10.67
CA THR A 44 -5.04 -1.14 -11.90
C THR A 44 -3.95 -0.52 -12.75
N GLU A 45 -3.86 -0.95 -14.01
CA GLU A 45 -3.00 -0.28 -14.97
C GLU A 45 -3.76 0.86 -15.67
N HIS A 46 -3.05 1.92 -15.96
CA HIS A 46 -3.54 3.14 -16.57
C HIS A 46 -2.69 3.52 -17.78
N ASN A 47 -3.25 4.37 -18.63
CA ASN A 47 -2.51 4.99 -19.72
C ASN A 47 -2.33 6.49 -19.43
N ALA A 48 -2.89 7.35 -20.28
CA ALA A 48 -2.76 8.80 -20.13
C ALA A 48 -3.52 9.38 -18.93
N ASP A 49 -4.39 8.61 -18.32
CA ASP A 49 -5.21 9.03 -17.16
C ASP A 49 -4.49 8.89 -15.81
N LEU A 50 -3.26 8.35 -15.79
CA LEU A 50 -2.41 8.44 -14.61
C LEU A 50 -1.51 9.65 -14.75
N VAL A 51 -1.76 10.67 -13.94
CA VAL A 51 -1.10 11.98 -14.04
C VAL A 51 -0.30 12.21 -12.76
N TYR A 52 0.93 12.65 -12.91
CA TYR A 52 1.84 12.94 -11.80
C TYR A 52 2.68 14.17 -12.11
N ASP A 53 3.09 14.90 -11.08
CA ASP A 53 4.07 15.97 -11.24
C ASP A 53 5.47 15.33 -11.25
N PRO A 54 6.29 15.60 -12.28
CA PRO A 54 7.59 14.95 -12.40
C PRO A 54 8.64 15.45 -11.41
N ASP A 55 8.44 16.61 -10.78
CA ASP A 55 9.49 17.27 -10.01
C ASP A 55 9.07 17.79 -8.64
N TYR A 56 7.85 17.55 -8.20
CA TYR A 56 7.36 18.05 -6.91
C TYR A 56 8.26 17.58 -5.76
N LEU A 57 8.63 18.48 -4.87
CA LEU A 57 9.57 18.28 -3.76
C LEU A 57 10.98 17.89 -4.20
N ASN A 58 11.37 18.26 -5.42
CA ASN A 58 12.66 17.90 -6.02
C ASN A 58 12.88 16.39 -6.12
N ILE A 59 11.79 15.63 -6.24
CA ILE A 59 11.82 14.20 -6.51
C ILE A 59 11.46 14.01 -7.97
N HIS A 60 12.41 13.50 -8.77
CA HIS A 60 12.25 13.34 -10.22
C HIS A 60 11.61 11.99 -10.52
N ARG A 61 10.36 12.02 -10.97
CA ARG A 61 9.54 10.84 -11.26
C ARG A 61 9.52 10.54 -12.75
N THR A 62 9.24 9.30 -13.07
CA THR A 62 9.13 8.81 -14.45
C THR A 62 7.80 8.07 -14.67
N ASP A 63 7.56 7.62 -15.91
CA ASP A 63 6.38 6.82 -16.24
C ASP A 63 6.40 5.41 -15.57
N TRP A 64 7.47 5.06 -14.89
CA TRP A 64 7.55 3.86 -14.06
C TRP A 64 6.98 4.05 -12.64
N ILE A 65 6.38 5.20 -12.38
CA ILE A 65 5.76 5.54 -11.10
C ILE A 65 4.74 4.47 -10.67
N ILE A 66 4.74 4.19 -9.38
CA ILE A 66 3.75 3.35 -8.73
C ILE A 66 3.08 4.19 -7.64
N MET A 67 1.77 4.40 -7.77
CA MET A 67 0.98 5.10 -6.76
C MET A 67 0.28 4.06 -5.90
N ILE A 68 0.54 4.13 -4.60
CA ILE A 68 0.03 3.16 -3.63
C ILE A 68 -0.81 3.91 -2.60
N GLN A 69 -2.10 3.64 -2.57
CA GLN A 69 -3.00 4.15 -1.54
C GLN A 69 -3.35 3.01 -0.59
N ILE A 70 -3.09 3.22 0.69
CA ILE A 70 -3.35 2.21 1.71
C ILE A 70 -4.35 2.77 2.70
N THR A 71 -5.53 2.19 2.73
CA THR A 71 -6.56 2.49 3.72
C THR A 71 -6.42 1.48 4.86
N LEU A 72 -6.27 1.97 6.09
CA LEU A 72 -6.03 1.12 7.26
C LEU A 72 -6.62 1.79 8.50
N ALA A 73 -6.76 1.01 9.59
CA ALA A 73 -7.22 1.58 10.85
C ALA A 73 -6.16 2.52 11.43
N SER A 74 -6.62 3.62 12.02
CA SER A 74 -5.77 4.55 12.73
C SER A 74 -5.14 3.92 13.98
N GLY A 75 -4.09 4.54 14.50
CA GLY A 75 -3.44 4.13 15.76
C GLY A 75 -1.94 3.90 15.67
N ARG A 76 -1.37 3.88 14.46
CA ARG A 76 0.07 3.72 14.29
C ARG A 76 0.77 5.07 14.39
N ASN A 77 1.95 5.09 15.01
CA ASN A 77 2.72 6.31 15.19
C ASN A 77 3.52 6.66 13.91
N VAL A 78 4.15 7.83 13.94
CA VAL A 78 4.93 8.35 12.81
C VAL A 78 6.11 7.44 12.46
N ASP A 79 6.77 6.87 13.45
CA ASP A 79 7.94 6.01 13.22
C ASP A 79 7.56 4.73 12.47
N LEU A 80 6.42 4.13 12.79
CA LEU A 80 5.89 2.97 12.07
C LEU A 80 5.53 3.32 10.64
N LYS A 81 4.94 4.48 10.41
CA LYS A 81 4.60 4.96 9.06
C LYS A 81 5.86 5.19 8.22
N LYS A 82 6.87 5.84 8.81
CA LYS A 82 8.17 6.03 8.14
C LYS A 82 8.81 4.69 7.78
N SER A 83 8.78 3.73 8.71
CA SER A 83 9.30 2.38 8.48
C SER A 83 8.57 1.68 7.34
N LEU A 84 7.25 1.82 7.28
CA LEU A 84 6.44 1.26 6.20
C LEU A 84 6.86 1.83 4.85
N PHE A 85 6.94 3.14 4.71
CA PHE A 85 7.33 3.79 3.45
C PHE A 85 8.71 3.34 2.99
N LYS A 86 9.67 3.32 3.92
CA LYS A 86 11.02 2.88 3.64
C LYS A 86 11.06 1.41 3.19
N THR A 87 10.36 0.54 3.89
CA THR A 87 10.34 -0.90 3.58
C THR A 87 9.71 -1.18 2.23
N VAL A 88 8.60 -0.50 1.89
CA VAL A 88 7.96 -0.62 0.57
C VAL A 88 8.95 -0.23 -0.53
N ALA A 89 9.59 0.93 -0.40
CA ALA A 89 10.55 1.42 -1.39
C ALA A 89 11.75 0.46 -1.54
N GLU A 90 12.29 -0.04 -0.43
CA GLU A 90 13.42 -0.98 -0.45
C GLU A 90 13.06 -2.31 -1.13
N PHE A 91 11.89 -2.87 -0.82
CA PHE A 91 11.47 -4.13 -1.44
C PHE A 91 11.23 -3.98 -2.94
N LEU A 92 10.58 -2.90 -3.35
CA LEU A 92 10.34 -2.62 -4.77
C LEU A 92 11.64 -2.37 -5.52
N ALA A 93 12.60 -1.69 -4.92
CA ALA A 93 13.92 -1.49 -5.53
C ALA A 93 14.67 -2.80 -5.69
N ALA A 94 14.70 -3.63 -4.65
CA ALA A 94 15.45 -4.88 -4.65
C ALA A 94 14.88 -5.94 -5.60
N GLU A 95 13.55 -6.04 -5.68
CA GLU A 95 12.90 -7.13 -6.42
C GLU A 95 12.46 -6.72 -7.84
N HIS A 96 12.21 -5.45 -8.08
CA HIS A 96 11.70 -4.96 -9.36
C HIS A 96 12.51 -3.82 -9.97
N GLY A 97 13.61 -3.43 -9.33
CA GLY A 97 14.44 -2.33 -9.84
C GLY A 97 13.71 -0.99 -9.88
N VAL A 98 12.66 -0.81 -9.09
CA VAL A 98 11.92 0.45 -9.04
C VAL A 98 12.75 1.50 -8.33
N ARG A 99 12.90 2.65 -8.97
CA ARG A 99 13.60 3.78 -8.36
C ARG A 99 12.78 4.29 -7.16
N PRO A 100 13.39 4.58 -6.01
CA PRO A 100 12.64 5.11 -4.87
C PRO A 100 11.82 6.36 -5.22
N GLU A 101 12.31 7.20 -6.15
CA GLU A 101 11.63 8.40 -6.63
C GLU A 101 10.27 8.08 -7.29
N ASP A 102 10.10 6.87 -7.81
CA ASP A 102 8.88 6.42 -8.48
C ASP A 102 7.90 5.72 -7.54
N VAL A 103 8.16 5.70 -6.24
CA VAL A 103 7.26 5.11 -5.25
C VAL A 103 6.51 6.21 -4.51
N PHE A 104 5.23 6.34 -4.81
CA PHE A 104 4.34 7.31 -4.17
C PHE A 104 3.38 6.56 -3.26
N ILE A 105 3.33 6.92 -1.98
CA ILE A 105 2.48 6.23 -1.01
C ILE A 105 1.64 7.25 -0.25
N ASN A 106 0.36 6.95 -0.09
CA ASN A 106 -0.58 7.73 0.69
C ASN A 106 -1.33 6.79 1.65
N LEU A 107 -1.41 7.16 2.93
CA LEU A 107 -2.19 6.43 3.91
C LEU A 107 -3.50 7.16 4.18
N VAL A 108 -4.60 6.40 4.20
CA VAL A 108 -5.92 6.88 4.59
C VAL A 108 -6.32 6.14 5.85
N GLU A 109 -6.37 6.85 6.96
CA GLU A 109 -6.71 6.26 8.26
C GLU A 109 -8.20 6.29 8.50
N THR A 110 -8.73 5.18 9.06
CA THR A 110 -10.15 5.02 9.35
C THR A 110 -10.36 4.48 10.75
N SER A 111 -11.57 4.66 11.27
CA SER A 111 -12.00 3.98 12.51
C SER A 111 -12.29 2.50 12.24
N MET A 112 -12.15 1.66 13.25
CA MET A 112 -12.41 0.21 13.13
C MET A 112 -13.85 -0.10 12.74
N GLU A 113 -14.81 0.73 13.15
CA GLU A 113 -16.22 0.58 12.81
C GLU A 113 -16.54 0.83 11.34
N ASN A 114 -15.58 1.30 10.55
CA ASN A 114 -15.77 1.60 9.14
C ASN A 114 -15.53 0.40 8.22
N TRP A 115 -15.38 -0.79 8.78
CA TRP A 115 -15.00 -1.99 8.01
C TRP A 115 -16.05 -3.09 8.12
N SER A 116 -16.40 -3.66 6.98
CA SER A 116 -17.09 -4.93 6.87
C SER A 116 -16.29 -5.84 5.93
N PHE A 117 -15.83 -6.96 6.44
CA PHE A 117 -15.02 -7.91 5.66
C PHE A 117 -15.87 -8.98 4.97
N GLY A 118 -17.18 -8.83 5.02
CA GLY A 118 -18.12 -9.75 4.41
C GLY A 118 -19.29 -10.05 5.33
N ASN A 119 -20.29 -10.74 4.78
CA ASN A 119 -21.52 -11.13 5.47
C ASN A 119 -22.37 -9.94 5.98
N GLY A 120 -22.06 -8.71 5.58
CA GLY A 120 -22.75 -7.51 6.05
C GLY A 120 -22.55 -7.22 7.53
N ILE A 121 -21.44 -7.70 8.12
CA ILE A 121 -21.14 -7.59 9.54
C ILE A 121 -19.99 -6.62 9.74
N CYS A 122 -20.06 -5.84 10.82
CA CYS A 122 -19.00 -4.93 11.25
C CYS A 122 -18.12 -5.66 12.28
N GLN A 123 -17.22 -6.50 11.80
CA GLN A 123 -16.46 -7.42 12.65
C GLN A 123 -15.63 -6.72 13.71
N TYR A 124 -15.01 -5.59 13.36
CA TYR A 124 -14.11 -4.89 14.27
C TYR A 124 -14.81 -4.00 15.29
N ALA A 125 -16.11 -3.73 15.13
CA ALA A 125 -16.87 -2.98 16.13
C ALA A 125 -17.06 -3.81 17.40
N ASP A 126 -17.30 -5.11 17.25
CA ASP A 126 -17.59 -6.01 18.36
C ASP A 126 -16.34 -6.67 18.95
N ALA A 127 -15.40 -7.03 18.07
CA ALA A 127 -14.21 -7.77 18.46
C ALA A 127 -12.98 -7.31 17.64
N PRO A 128 -12.34 -6.19 18.01
CA PRO A 128 -11.13 -5.76 17.30
C PRO A 128 -10.04 -6.82 17.38
N PRO A 129 -9.29 -7.05 16.31
CA PRO A 129 -8.25 -8.07 16.31
C PRO A 129 -7.12 -7.70 17.28
N PRO A 130 -6.44 -8.68 17.89
CA PRO A 130 -5.41 -8.42 18.92
C PRO A 130 -4.29 -7.48 18.48
N HIS A 131 -3.89 -7.53 17.20
CA HIS A 131 -2.81 -6.69 16.68
C HIS A 131 -3.20 -5.21 16.57
N LEU A 132 -4.47 -4.87 16.74
CA LEU A 132 -4.97 -3.49 16.70
C LEU A 132 -5.47 -3.01 18.06
N SER A 133 -5.49 -3.86 19.06
CA SER A 133 -6.01 -3.53 20.39
C SER A 133 -4.97 -2.98 21.37
N LYS A 134 -3.78 -2.65 20.86
CA LYS A 134 -2.69 -2.12 21.68
C LYS A 134 -2.57 -0.61 21.58
#